data_ecefda724cce205e26f8d944a13c776a
#
_entry.id   ecefda724cce205e26f8d944a13c776a
#
_cell.length_a   1.000
_cell.length_b   1.000
_cell.length_c   1.000
_cell.angle_alpha   90.00
_cell.angle_beta   90.00
_cell.angle_gamma   90.00
#
_symmetry.space_group_name_H-M   'P 1'
#
loop_
_entity.id
_entity.type
_entity.pdbx_description
1 polymer ?
#
loop_
_entity_poly.entity_id
_entity_poly.type
_entity_poly.pdbx_seq_one_letter_code
_entity_poly.pdbx_strand_id
1 'polypeptide(L)'
;YNKTLFSNNGITSPLDYYNSGKWTYENLKKCLESIKKLGYVGGCVDGQKLNAGLGNPIISYDTKTATFKANTAEVLSVGYNFAATIYKEGLWSSTDWWGTFANGNIGVFVSGLYGAKYNGFFKDMDDSAIGMVPMPTSYNGKECKPTGSIRAYGIAKGAKNPEGAAYLLRYYLDYKYYASAGASVFKNKSLEKMTFDHIIPEVKKKGIRFDFSGDPMTLTGNANIGTFMADVTKADPAQVSGLLAGKQNVFNNAASKANDKIKAFR
;
A
#
# COMPACT_ATOMS: atom_id res chain seq x y z
N TYR A 1 7.57 -11.55 0.59
CA TYR A 1 7.23 -12.87 1.11
C TYR A 1 8.48 -13.60 1.61
N ASN A 2 8.29 -14.55 2.50
CA ASN A 2 9.36 -15.36 3.06
C ASN A 2 9.66 -16.54 2.12
N LYS A 3 10.72 -16.44 1.31
CA LYS A 3 11.12 -17.48 0.34
C LYS A 3 11.37 -18.83 1.00
N THR A 4 11.99 -18.83 2.16
CA THR A 4 12.33 -20.05 2.90
C THR A 4 11.09 -20.85 3.28
N LEU A 5 10.02 -20.20 3.79
CA LEU A 5 8.78 -20.87 4.11
C LEU A 5 8.12 -21.50 2.88
N PHE A 6 8.13 -20.81 1.75
CA PHE A 6 7.56 -21.33 0.51
C PHE A 6 8.37 -22.48 -0.06
N SER A 7 9.71 -22.33 -0.19
CA SER A 7 10.58 -23.32 -0.80
C SER A 7 10.68 -24.61 0.01
N ASN A 8 10.87 -24.49 1.34
CA ASN A 8 11.05 -25.67 2.20
C ASN A 8 9.79 -26.53 2.32
N ASN A 9 8.63 -25.97 2.00
CA ASN A 9 7.36 -26.68 2.09
C ASN A 9 6.72 -26.97 0.71
N GLY A 10 7.44 -26.74 -0.39
CA GLY A 10 6.97 -27.03 -1.74
C GLY A 10 5.73 -26.20 -2.14
N ILE A 11 5.54 -25.00 -1.55
CA ILE A 11 4.41 -24.12 -1.84
C ILE A 11 4.76 -23.25 -3.04
N THR A 12 3.86 -23.16 -4.03
CA THR A 12 4.00 -22.20 -5.14
C THR A 12 4.13 -20.79 -4.61
N SER A 13 5.25 -20.14 -4.90
CA SER A 13 5.54 -18.82 -4.33
C SER A 13 4.81 -17.68 -5.05
N PRO A 14 4.68 -16.51 -4.40
CA PRO A 14 4.22 -15.29 -5.08
C PRO A 14 4.98 -14.97 -6.38
N LEU A 15 6.29 -15.25 -6.43
CA LEU A 15 7.11 -15.00 -7.62
C LEU A 15 6.79 -15.99 -8.75
N ASP A 16 6.51 -17.25 -8.45
CA ASP A 16 6.11 -18.24 -9.46
C ASP A 16 4.78 -17.86 -10.09
N TYR A 17 3.81 -17.42 -9.27
CA TYR A 17 2.55 -16.87 -9.76
C TYR A 17 2.76 -15.60 -10.60
N TYR A 18 3.65 -14.69 -10.18
CA TYR A 18 3.94 -13.47 -10.92
C TYR A 18 4.57 -13.78 -12.28
N ASN A 19 5.59 -14.62 -12.33
CA ASN A 19 6.29 -14.98 -13.55
C ASN A 19 5.40 -15.74 -14.55
N SER A 20 4.43 -16.51 -14.05
CA SER A 20 3.45 -17.20 -14.90
C SER A 20 2.25 -16.32 -15.30
N GLY A 21 2.23 -15.05 -14.93
CA GLY A 21 1.11 -14.12 -15.20
C GLY A 21 -0.17 -14.43 -14.39
N LYS A 22 -0.06 -15.25 -13.34
CA LYS A 22 -1.17 -15.71 -12.51
C LYS A 22 -1.16 -15.09 -11.10
N TRP A 23 -0.43 -13.99 -10.90
CA TRP A 23 -0.38 -13.32 -9.61
C TRP A 23 -1.65 -12.50 -9.37
N THR A 24 -2.68 -13.13 -8.82
CA THR A 24 -4.00 -12.56 -8.53
C THR A 24 -4.26 -12.54 -7.03
N TYR A 25 -5.29 -11.82 -6.59
CA TYR A 25 -5.71 -11.82 -5.18
C TYR A 25 -6.21 -13.19 -4.72
N GLU A 26 -6.82 -13.97 -5.61
CA GLU A 26 -7.22 -15.35 -5.32
C GLU A 26 -6.00 -16.23 -5.08
N ASN A 27 -4.92 -16.05 -5.84
CA ASN A 27 -3.69 -16.80 -5.63
C ASN A 27 -2.89 -16.29 -4.43
N LEU A 28 -2.96 -14.98 -4.11
CA LEU A 28 -2.51 -14.48 -2.80
C LEU A 28 -3.21 -15.23 -1.67
N LYS A 29 -4.55 -15.34 -1.71
CA LYS A 29 -5.31 -16.07 -0.69
C LYS A 29 -4.84 -17.52 -0.55
N LYS A 30 -4.61 -18.23 -1.66
CA LYS A 30 -4.05 -19.61 -1.64
C LYS A 30 -2.68 -19.67 -0.97
N CYS A 31 -1.81 -18.69 -1.21
CA CYS A 31 -0.54 -18.59 -0.51
C CYS A 31 -0.74 -18.49 1.01
N LEU A 32 -1.64 -17.58 1.44
CA LEU A 32 -1.95 -17.38 2.86
C LEU A 32 -2.50 -18.66 3.51
N GLU A 33 -3.43 -19.33 2.84
CA GLU A 33 -4.02 -20.61 3.29
C GLU A 33 -2.96 -21.71 3.44
N SER A 34 -2.07 -21.82 2.47
CA SER A 34 -1.01 -22.83 2.49
C SER A 34 -0.05 -22.60 3.66
N ILE A 35 0.34 -21.38 3.92
CA ILE A 35 1.21 -21.03 5.06
C ILE A 35 0.48 -21.27 6.39
N LYS A 36 -0.80 -20.90 6.49
CA LYS A 36 -1.60 -21.15 7.71
C LYS A 36 -1.73 -22.62 8.04
N LYS A 37 -1.89 -23.50 7.04
CA LYS A 37 -1.96 -24.96 7.22
C LYS A 37 -0.70 -25.54 7.85
N LEU A 38 0.45 -24.86 7.71
CA LEU A 38 1.71 -25.24 8.36
C LEU A 38 1.84 -24.72 9.80
N GLY A 39 0.84 -24.02 10.31
CA GLY A 39 0.86 -23.43 11.64
C GLY A 39 1.50 -22.03 11.73
N TYR A 40 1.87 -21.44 10.59
CA TYR A 40 2.41 -20.07 10.52
C TYR A 40 1.34 -19.03 10.27
N VAL A 41 1.68 -17.76 10.44
CA VAL A 41 0.82 -16.64 10.05
C VAL A 41 0.85 -16.52 8.53
N GLY A 42 -0.30 -16.59 7.88
CA GLY A 42 -0.39 -16.49 6.41
C GLY A 42 0.18 -15.18 5.90
N GLY A 43 -0.32 -14.06 6.45
CA GLY A 43 0.18 -12.74 6.09
C GLY A 43 -0.11 -11.69 7.16
N CYS A 44 0.56 -10.56 7.03
CA CYS A 44 0.26 -9.37 7.81
C CYS A 44 0.32 -8.11 6.95
N VAL A 45 -0.59 -7.18 7.23
CA VAL A 45 -0.66 -5.87 6.60
C VAL A 45 -1.70 -5.01 7.27
N ASP A 46 -1.57 -3.74 7.05
CA ASP A 46 -2.68 -2.82 7.24
C ASP A 46 -3.72 -3.00 6.09
N GLY A 47 -4.99 -3.16 6.45
CA GLY A 47 -6.05 -3.47 5.47
C GLY A 47 -6.27 -2.37 4.44
N GLN A 48 -5.88 -1.12 4.72
CA GLN A 48 -5.91 -0.02 3.77
C GLN A 48 -4.99 -0.30 2.57
N LYS A 49 -3.83 -0.92 2.80
CA LYS A 49 -2.89 -1.26 1.72
C LYS A 49 -3.42 -2.35 0.82
N LEU A 50 -4.19 -3.31 1.36
CA LEU A 50 -4.87 -4.30 0.52
C LEU A 50 -5.90 -3.65 -0.39
N ASN A 51 -6.75 -2.78 0.16
CA ASN A 51 -7.74 -2.06 -0.62
C ASN A 51 -7.08 -1.13 -1.65
N ALA A 52 -6.05 -0.40 -1.24
CA ALA A 52 -5.27 0.43 -2.14
C ALA A 52 -4.65 -0.39 -3.28
N GLY A 53 -4.14 -1.59 -3.00
CA GLY A 53 -3.62 -2.52 -4.00
C GLY A 53 -4.68 -2.96 -5.03
N LEU A 54 -5.95 -3.05 -4.65
CA LEU A 54 -7.06 -3.27 -5.58
C LEU A 54 -7.35 -2.04 -6.47
N GLY A 55 -6.68 -0.93 -6.21
CA GLY A 55 -6.78 0.28 -7.03
C GLY A 55 -8.04 1.10 -6.78
N ASN A 56 -8.68 0.92 -5.63
CA ASN A 56 -9.89 1.63 -5.22
C ASN A 56 -9.62 2.49 -3.96
N PRO A 57 -8.95 3.65 -4.09
CA PRO A 57 -8.76 4.56 -2.98
C PRO A 57 -10.12 5.13 -2.52
N ILE A 58 -10.21 5.52 -1.25
CA ILE A 58 -11.44 6.17 -0.75
C ILE A 58 -11.66 7.49 -1.47
N ILE A 59 -10.60 8.26 -1.64
CA ILE A 59 -10.61 9.54 -2.37
C ILE A 59 -9.60 9.46 -3.50
N SER A 60 -10.07 9.65 -4.71
CA SER A 60 -9.28 9.73 -5.93
C SER A 60 -9.23 11.16 -6.46
N TYR A 61 -8.21 11.48 -7.24
CA TYR A 61 -8.09 12.75 -7.96
C TYR A 61 -8.23 12.51 -9.46
N ASP A 62 -9.17 13.21 -10.07
CA ASP A 62 -9.36 13.20 -11.51
C ASP A 62 -8.51 14.32 -12.13
N THR A 63 -7.47 13.94 -12.84
CA THR A 63 -6.53 14.89 -13.47
C THR A 63 -7.15 15.67 -14.64
N LYS A 64 -8.20 15.15 -15.27
CA LYS A 64 -8.87 15.81 -16.39
C LYS A 64 -9.75 16.97 -15.92
N THR A 65 -10.47 16.74 -14.82
CA THR A 65 -11.36 17.75 -14.24
C THR A 65 -10.69 18.54 -13.12
N ALA A 66 -9.48 18.13 -12.71
CA ALA A 66 -8.72 18.65 -11.58
C ALA A 66 -9.55 18.65 -10.27
N THR A 67 -10.28 17.58 -10.01
CA THR A 67 -11.17 17.45 -8.85
C THR A 67 -10.92 16.17 -8.07
N PHE A 68 -11.13 16.26 -6.76
CA PHE A 68 -11.21 15.09 -5.89
C PHE A 68 -12.61 14.48 -5.95
N LYS A 69 -12.67 13.15 -5.93
CA LYS A 69 -13.91 12.38 -5.91
C LYS A 69 -13.81 11.27 -4.86
N ALA A 70 -14.85 11.12 -4.05
CA ALA A 70 -15.00 9.94 -3.22
C ALA A 70 -15.50 8.77 -4.08
N ASN A 71 -14.91 7.60 -3.90
CA ASN A 71 -15.41 6.39 -4.49
C ASN A 71 -16.68 5.91 -3.73
N THR A 72 -17.58 5.23 -4.43
CA THR A 72 -18.81 4.71 -3.85
C THR A 72 -18.54 3.52 -2.94
N ALA A 73 -19.45 3.28 -2.00
CA ALA A 73 -19.41 2.11 -1.12
C ALA A 73 -19.32 0.79 -1.91
N GLU A 74 -20.02 0.70 -3.05
CA GLU A 74 -19.98 -0.46 -3.94
C GLU A 74 -18.55 -0.72 -4.46
N VAL A 75 -17.89 0.32 -4.96
CA VAL A 75 -16.51 0.22 -5.48
C VAL A 75 -15.52 -0.14 -4.37
N LEU A 76 -15.68 0.46 -3.20
CA LEU A 76 -14.81 0.22 -2.06
C LEU A 76 -15.00 -1.17 -1.45
N SER A 77 -16.24 -1.66 -1.41
CA SER A 77 -16.57 -2.94 -0.77
C SER A 77 -15.83 -4.13 -1.39
N VAL A 78 -15.47 -4.07 -2.66
CA VAL A 78 -14.71 -5.14 -3.33
C VAL A 78 -13.41 -5.46 -2.59
N GLY A 79 -12.60 -4.46 -2.29
CA GLY A 79 -11.32 -4.65 -1.59
C GLY A 79 -11.49 -4.90 -0.09
N TYR A 80 -12.44 -4.20 0.52
CA TYR A 80 -12.68 -4.36 1.95
C TYR A 80 -13.34 -5.70 2.28
N ASN A 81 -14.20 -6.24 1.42
CA ASN A 81 -14.72 -7.60 1.56
C ASN A 81 -13.61 -8.64 1.48
N PHE A 82 -12.68 -8.48 0.55
CA PHE A 82 -11.53 -9.39 0.49
C PHE A 82 -10.71 -9.31 1.78
N ALA A 83 -10.37 -8.11 2.24
CA ALA A 83 -9.62 -7.91 3.48
C ALA A 83 -10.35 -8.49 4.71
N ALA A 84 -11.64 -8.21 4.85
CA ALA A 84 -12.47 -8.74 5.93
C ALA A 84 -12.57 -10.27 5.88
N THR A 85 -12.67 -10.85 4.68
CA THR A 85 -12.71 -12.32 4.48
C THR A 85 -11.43 -12.98 4.95
N ILE A 86 -10.27 -12.53 4.50
CA ILE A 86 -8.99 -13.13 4.91
C ILE A 86 -8.72 -12.92 6.40
N TYR A 87 -9.21 -11.82 6.97
CA TYR A 87 -9.12 -11.56 8.40
C TYR A 87 -10.03 -12.52 9.20
N LYS A 88 -11.31 -12.65 8.80
CA LYS A 88 -12.29 -13.57 9.44
C LYS A 88 -11.83 -15.03 9.37
N GLU A 89 -11.21 -15.43 8.27
CA GLU A 89 -10.66 -16.78 8.10
C GLU A 89 -9.35 -16.98 8.88
N GLY A 90 -8.84 -15.96 9.57
CA GLY A 90 -7.60 -16.01 10.33
C GLY A 90 -6.35 -16.25 9.48
N LEU A 91 -6.42 -15.89 8.20
CA LEU A 91 -5.28 -15.93 7.27
C LEU A 91 -4.35 -14.74 7.45
N TRP A 92 -4.80 -13.75 8.19
CA TRP A 92 -4.20 -12.43 8.25
C TRP A 92 -4.08 -11.95 9.70
N SER A 93 -2.91 -11.46 10.07
CA SER A 93 -2.69 -10.86 11.38
C SER A 93 -2.66 -9.33 11.27
N SER A 94 -3.35 -8.64 12.19
CA SER A 94 -3.28 -7.19 12.35
C SER A 94 -2.33 -6.76 13.48
N THR A 95 -1.83 -7.72 14.26
CA THR A 95 -0.95 -7.48 15.41
C THR A 95 0.51 -7.76 15.09
N ASP A 96 0.76 -8.53 14.03
CA ASP A 96 2.11 -8.83 13.58
C ASP A 96 2.64 -7.74 12.67
N TRP A 97 3.90 -7.37 12.88
CA TRP A 97 4.60 -6.31 12.21
C TRP A 97 5.80 -6.87 11.45
N TRP A 98 6.49 -6.00 10.73
CA TRP A 98 7.74 -6.35 10.05
C TRP A 98 8.76 -7.08 10.93
N GLY A 99 8.86 -6.77 12.24
CA GLY A 99 9.74 -7.50 13.15
C GLY A 99 9.37 -8.98 13.27
N THR A 100 8.08 -9.29 13.34
CA THR A 100 7.59 -10.67 13.36
C THR A 100 7.82 -11.36 12.02
N PHE A 101 7.71 -10.64 10.90
CA PHE A 101 8.07 -11.18 9.58
C PHE A 101 9.56 -11.55 9.53
N ALA A 102 10.43 -10.69 10.05
CA ALA A 102 11.87 -10.95 10.11
C ALA A 102 12.23 -12.20 10.92
N ASN A 103 11.41 -12.57 11.91
CA ASN A 103 11.58 -13.80 12.69
C ASN A 103 11.19 -15.09 11.92
N GLY A 104 10.75 -14.97 10.67
CA GLY A 104 10.45 -16.13 9.82
C GLY A 104 9.07 -16.76 9.99
N ASN A 105 8.22 -16.24 10.86
CA ASN A 105 6.92 -16.82 11.23
C ASN A 105 5.74 -16.38 10.35
N ILE A 106 5.97 -15.50 9.38
CA ILE A 106 4.94 -14.94 8.50
C ILE A 106 5.28 -15.24 7.05
N GLY A 107 4.30 -15.72 6.27
CA GLY A 107 4.49 -16.03 4.85
C GLY A 107 4.59 -14.81 3.96
N VAL A 108 3.64 -13.88 4.10
CA VAL A 108 3.54 -12.69 3.24
C VAL A 108 3.44 -11.42 4.08
N PHE A 109 4.22 -10.43 3.71
CA PHE A 109 4.17 -9.09 4.31
C PHE A 109 3.87 -8.04 3.23
N VAL A 110 2.77 -7.31 3.38
CA VAL A 110 2.42 -6.22 2.47
C VAL A 110 2.85 -4.88 3.07
N SER A 111 3.65 -4.14 2.33
CA SER A 111 4.18 -2.85 2.77
C SER A 111 4.33 -1.89 1.59
N GLY A 112 4.47 -0.62 1.89
CA GLY A 112 4.97 0.34 0.92
C GLY A 112 6.46 0.09 0.63
N LEU A 113 6.92 0.49 -0.55
CA LEU A 113 8.32 0.32 -0.98
C LEU A 113 9.32 1.00 -0.02
N TYR A 114 8.88 2.00 0.73
CA TYR A 114 9.69 2.63 1.77
C TYR A 114 10.17 1.63 2.84
N GLY A 115 9.40 0.60 3.15
CA GLY A 115 9.79 -0.43 4.12
C GLY A 115 11.02 -1.23 3.67
N ALA A 116 11.11 -1.51 2.38
CA ALA A 116 12.29 -2.15 1.79
C ALA A 116 13.51 -1.21 1.76
N LYS A 117 13.26 0.09 1.58
CA LYS A 117 14.30 1.12 1.48
C LYS A 117 14.93 1.44 2.85
N TYR A 118 14.11 1.67 3.87
CA TYR A 118 14.56 2.21 5.17
C TYR A 118 15.02 1.15 6.18
N ASN A 119 15.09 -0.11 5.83
CA ASN A 119 16.09 -0.99 6.38
C ASN A 119 16.04 -1.45 7.84
N GLY A 120 15.15 -0.91 8.63
CA GLY A 120 15.00 -1.43 9.99
C GLY A 120 14.28 -2.77 10.03
N PHE A 121 13.51 -3.05 8.98
CA PHE A 121 12.52 -4.11 8.99
C PHE A 121 13.04 -5.49 8.58
N PHE A 122 14.10 -5.50 7.76
CA PHE A 122 14.62 -6.74 7.17
C PHE A 122 16.13 -6.89 7.35
N LYS A 123 16.74 -6.06 8.21
CA LYS A 123 18.20 -6.02 8.39
C LYS A 123 18.80 -7.34 8.88
N ASP A 124 18.01 -8.09 9.64
CA ASP A 124 18.43 -9.34 10.27
C ASP A 124 17.99 -10.59 9.47
N MET A 125 17.31 -10.40 8.32
CA MET A 125 16.98 -11.48 7.42
C MET A 125 18.06 -11.68 6.37
N ASP A 126 18.34 -12.94 6.07
CA ASP A 126 19.19 -13.29 4.93
C ASP A 126 18.52 -12.84 3.63
N ASP A 127 19.29 -12.23 2.74
CA ASP A 127 18.82 -11.76 1.43
C ASP A 127 18.20 -12.87 0.58
N SER A 128 18.68 -14.10 0.75
CA SER A 128 18.12 -15.28 0.08
C SER A 128 16.74 -15.68 0.60
N ALA A 129 16.41 -15.30 1.85
CA ALA A 129 15.14 -15.65 2.49
C ALA A 129 13.99 -14.72 2.10
N ILE A 130 14.27 -13.56 1.51
CA ILE A 130 13.25 -12.55 1.16
C ILE A 130 12.96 -12.56 -0.33
N GLY A 131 11.68 -12.62 -0.70
CA GLY A 131 11.20 -12.36 -2.05
C GLY A 131 10.33 -11.11 -2.11
N MET A 132 10.33 -10.42 -3.24
CA MET A 132 9.50 -9.25 -3.49
C MET A 132 8.80 -9.36 -4.84
N VAL A 133 7.51 -9.13 -4.83
CA VAL A 133 6.66 -9.01 -6.02
C VAL A 133 5.75 -7.79 -5.86
N PRO A 134 5.20 -7.22 -6.94
CA PRO A 134 4.16 -6.19 -6.82
C PRO A 134 2.93 -6.74 -6.08
N MET A 135 2.00 -5.85 -5.72
CA MET A 135 0.67 -6.29 -5.31
C MET A 135 0.03 -7.13 -6.42
N PRO A 136 -0.89 -8.05 -6.09
CA PRO A 136 -1.53 -8.86 -7.11
C PRO A 136 -2.11 -8.02 -8.24
N THR A 137 -2.00 -8.52 -9.47
CA THR A 137 -2.25 -7.76 -10.70
C THR A 137 -3.70 -7.78 -11.15
N SER A 138 -4.52 -8.65 -10.55
CA SER A 138 -5.96 -8.73 -10.84
C SER A 138 -6.76 -9.34 -9.67
N TYR A 139 -8.07 -9.06 -9.68
CA TYR A 139 -9.06 -9.64 -8.78
C TYR A 139 -10.38 -9.87 -9.53
N ASN A 140 -10.96 -11.06 -9.42
CA ASN A 140 -12.18 -11.45 -10.16
C ASN A 140 -12.11 -11.09 -11.66
N GLY A 141 -10.98 -11.38 -12.30
CA GLY A 141 -10.74 -11.10 -13.71
C GLY A 141 -10.55 -9.60 -14.08
N LYS A 142 -10.64 -8.70 -13.10
CA LYS A 142 -10.43 -7.26 -13.33
C LYS A 142 -8.99 -6.87 -12.97
N GLU A 143 -8.38 -6.05 -13.82
CA GLU A 143 -7.03 -5.56 -13.60
C GLU A 143 -6.94 -4.66 -12.36
N CYS A 144 -5.92 -4.88 -11.54
CA CYS A 144 -5.56 -4.03 -10.41
C CYS A 144 -4.39 -3.13 -10.78
N LYS A 145 -4.43 -1.88 -10.30
CA LYS A 145 -3.35 -0.90 -10.54
C LYS A 145 -2.53 -0.70 -9.28
N PRO A 146 -1.21 -0.56 -9.39
CA PRO A 146 -0.37 -0.15 -8.29
C PRO A 146 -0.86 1.18 -7.70
N THR A 147 -0.83 1.28 -6.38
CA THR A 147 -1.10 2.54 -5.69
C THR A 147 0.17 3.11 -5.10
N GLY A 148 0.22 4.42 -4.97
CA GLY A 148 1.33 5.13 -4.39
C GLY A 148 0.88 6.33 -3.60
N SER A 149 1.78 6.83 -2.76
CA SER A 149 1.65 8.12 -2.10
C SER A 149 2.84 9.00 -2.47
N ILE A 150 2.62 10.29 -2.59
CA ILE A 150 3.67 11.28 -2.81
C ILE A 150 3.79 12.13 -1.55
N ARG A 151 5.00 12.31 -1.08
CA ARG A 151 5.33 13.40 -0.15
C ARG A 151 5.83 14.58 -0.97
N ALA A 152 5.06 15.66 -0.98
CA ALA A 152 5.44 16.91 -1.58
C ALA A 152 5.86 17.91 -0.50
N TYR A 153 6.87 18.70 -0.82
CA TYR A 153 7.31 19.83 0.00
C TYR A 153 6.99 21.09 -0.77
N GLY A 154 6.51 22.10 -0.07
CA GLY A 154 6.18 23.38 -0.66
C GLY A 154 6.72 24.54 0.19
N ILE A 155 6.87 25.68 -0.44
CA ILE A 155 7.21 26.93 0.25
C ILE A 155 5.89 27.65 0.53
N ALA A 156 5.67 28.05 1.79
CA ALA A 156 4.45 28.71 2.18
C ALA A 156 4.32 30.07 1.45
N LYS A 157 3.11 30.39 1.01
CA LYS A 157 2.79 31.74 0.49
C LYS A 157 3.07 32.77 1.59
N GLY A 158 3.84 33.81 1.26
CA GLY A 158 4.24 34.84 2.22
C GLY A 158 5.50 34.53 3.01
N ALA A 159 6.24 33.47 2.66
CA ALA A 159 7.57 33.24 3.21
C ALA A 159 8.45 34.49 2.99
N LYS A 160 9.14 34.95 4.05
CA LYS A 160 9.97 36.17 3.98
C LYS A 160 11.18 36.01 3.05
N ASN A 161 11.67 34.78 2.88
CA ASN A 161 12.77 34.47 1.98
C ASN A 161 12.44 33.17 1.22
N PRO A 162 11.62 33.25 0.16
CA PRO A 162 11.21 32.06 -0.58
C PRO A 162 12.38 31.40 -1.34
N GLU A 163 13.33 32.20 -1.84
CA GLU A 163 14.50 31.68 -2.55
C GLU A 163 15.44 30.91 -1.61
N GLY A 164 15.74 31.48 -0.44
CA GLY A 164 16.52 30.78 0.59
C GLY A 164 15.83 29.52 1.07
N ALA A 165 14.50 29.52 1.24
CA ALA A 165 13.72 28.34 1.59
C ALA A 165 13.78 27.27 0.48
N ALA A 166 13.71 27.67 -0.80
CA ALA A 166 13.85 26.77 -1.94
C ALA A 166 15.25 26.13 -1.98
N TYR A 167 16.29 26.94 -1.76
CA TYR A 167 17.68 26.48 -1.72
C TYR A 167 17.88 25.49 -0.57
N LEU A 168 17.43 25.80 0.63
CA LEU A 168 17.50 24.92 1.79
C LEU A 168 16.73 23.61 1.55
N LEU A 169 15.53 23.71 0.97
CA LEU A 169 14.73 22.53 0.64
C LEU A 169 15.43 21.62 -0.37
N ARG A 170 16.01 22.21 -1.41
CA ARG A 170 16.81 21.47 -2.40
C ARG A 170 18.00 20.79 -1.74
N TYR A 171 18.75 21.51 -0.93
CA TYR A 171 19.89 20.96 -0.18
C TYR A 171 19.45 19.82 0.75
N TYR A 172 18.34 19.97 1.47
CA TYR A 172 17.78 18.94 2.36
C TYR A 172 17.36 17.70 1.56
N LEU A 173 16.70 17.87 0.43
CA LEU A 173 16.27 16.76 -0.43
C LEU A 173 17.49 16.06 -1.04
N ASP A 174 18.47 16.80 -1.53
CA ASP A 174 19.72 16.25 -2.05
C ASP A 174 20.46 15.49 -0.95
N TYR A 175 20.62 16.10 0.24
CA TYR A 175 21.27 15.45 1.38
C TYR A 175 20.53 14.19 1.82
N LYS A 176 19.22 14.27 1.98
CA LYS A 176 18.44 13.16 2.51
C LYS A 176 18.20 12.01 1.53
N TYR A 177 18.06 12.33 0.25
CA TYR A 177 17.62 11.36 -0.76
C TYR A 177 18.66 11.10 -1.86
N TYR A 178 19.62 12.00 -2.06
CA TYR A 178 20.61 11.94 -3.12
C TYR A 178 22.05 12.11 -2.63
N ALA A 179 22.27 12.40 -1.36
CA ALA A 179 23.57 12.71 -0.75
C ALA A 179 24.60 11.57 -0.85
N SER A 180 24.18 10.49 -1.42
CA SER A 180 25.05 9.41 -1.82
C SER A 180 24.83 9.12 -3.31
N ALA A 181 25.07 10.13 -4.15
CA ALA A 181 25.14 9.89 -5.60
C ALA A 181 26.08 8.72 -5.87
N GLY A 182 25.51 7.53 -6.17
CA GLY A 182 26.24 6.28 -6.32
C GLY A 182 26.07 5.27 -5.19
N ALA A 183 25.56 5.63 -4.00
CA ALA A 183 25.16 4.65 -3.00
C ALA A 183 23.68 4.32 -3.18
N SER A 184 23.36 3.03 -3.23
CA SER A 184 21.99 2.55 -3.25
C SER A 184 21.22 3.08 -2.03
N VAL A 185 20.04 3.60 -2.28
CA VAL A 185 19.08 3.96 -1.20
C VAL A 185 18.53 2.70 -0.50
N PHE A 186 18.78 1.54 -1.08
CA PHE A 186 18.49 0.24 -0.47
C PHE A 186 19.74 -0.28 0.22
N LYS A 187 19.65 -0.62 1.47
CA LYS A 187 20.73 -1.29 2.16
C LYS A 187 20.79 -2.78 1.82
N ASN A 188 19.66 -3.37 1.44
CA ASN A 188 19.56 -4.73 0.95
C ASN A 188 19.58 -4.72 -0.59
N LYS A 189 20.67 -5.21 -1.18
CA LYS A 189 20.87 -5.24 -2.63
C LYS A 189 19.92 -6.19 -3.35
N SER A 190 19.48 -7.25 -2.70
CA SER A 190 18.52 -8.18 -3.26
C SER A 190 17.14 -7.52 -3.40
N LEU A 191 16.70 -6.76 -2.38
CA LEU A 191 15.45 -5.99 -2.45
C LEU A 191 15.52 -4.87 -3.49
N GLU A 192 16.68 -4.22 -3.63
CA GLU A 192 16.90 -3.24 -4.70
C GLU A 192 16.70 -3.87 -6.07
N LYS A 193 17.41 -4.98 -6.33
CA LYS A 193 17.31 -5.71 -7.60
C LYS A 193 15.86 -6.11 -7.89
N MET A 194 15.17 -6.74 -6.94
CA MET A 194 13.77 -7.16 -7.12
C MET A 194 12.82 -5.98 -7.34
N THR A 195 13.11 -4.79 -6.78
CA THR A 195 12.35 -3.58 -7.06
C THR A 195 12.43 -3.20 -8.53
N PHE A 196 13.64 -3.20 -9.10
CA PHE A 196 13.83 -2.87 -10.52
C PHE A 196 13.33 -3.97 -11.45
N ASP A 197 13.42 -5.24 -11.06
CA ASP A 197 13.01 -6.37 -11.90
C ASP A 197 11.49 -6.58 -11.92
N HIS A 198 10.80 -6.32 -10.80
CA HIS A 198 9.38 -6.68 -10.65
C HIS A 198 8.46 -5.47 -10.43
N ILE A 199 8.85 -4.53 -9.57
CA ILE A 199 7.94 -3.44 -9.18
C ILE A 199 7.92 -2.31 -10.24
N ILE A 200 9.08 -1.83 -10.64
CA ILE A 200 9.19 -0.71 -11.58
C ILE A 200 8.57 -1.04 -12.95
N PRO A 201 8.78 -2.23 -13.55
CA PRO A 201 8.12 -2.59 -14.81
C PRO A 201 6.60 -2.59 -14.71
N GLU A 202 6.04 -3.10 -13.60
CA GLU A 202 4.58 -3.12 -13.40
C GLU A 202 4.02 -1.69 -13.27
N VAL A 203 4.70 -0.82 -12.52
CA VAL A 203 4.35 0.60 -12.41
C VAL A 203 4.42 1.31 -13.75
N LYS A 204 5.46 1.07 -14.54
CA LYS A 204 5.60 1.66 -15.89
C LYS A 204 4.48 1.20 -16.82
N LYS A 205 4.09 -0.07 -16.75
CA LYS A 205 3.05 -0.66 -17.59
C LYS A 205 1.66 -0.13 -17.25
N LYS A 206 1.31 -0.05 -15.96
CA LYS A 206 -0.04 0.22 -15.49
C LYS A 206 -0.28 1.65 -15.00
N GLY A 207 0.80 2.40 -14.76
CA GLY A 207 0.76 3.66 -14.04
C GLY A 207 0.55 3.48 -12.56
N ILE A 208 0.53 4.59 -11.81
CA ILE A 208 0.25 4.63 -10.37
C ILE A 208 -1.08 5.35 -10.16
N ARG A 209 -1.91 4.81 -9.27
CA ARG A 209 -3.06 5.51 -8.71
C ARG A 209 -2.68 6.04 -7.33
N PHE A 210 -2.94 7.32 -7.11
CA PHE A 210 -2.69 7.95 -5.82
C PHE A 210 -3.92 7.83 -4.93
N ASP A 211 -3.69 7.44 -3.66
CA ASP A 211 -4.70 7.45 -2.62
C ASP A 211 -4.51 8.70 -1.77
N PHE A 212 -5.53 9.55 -1.76
CA PHE A 212 -5.56 10.80 -0.99
C PHE A 212 -6.30 10.66 0.35
N SER A 213 -6.74 9.47 0.70
CA SER A 213 -7.41 9.20 1.98
C SER A 213 -6.46 9.04 3.16
N GLY A 214 -5.18 8.79 2.90
CA GLY A 214 -4.18 8.44 3.91
C GLY A 214 -3.62 9.59 4.73
N ASP A 215 -3.91 10.84 4.36
CA ASP A 215 -3.53 12.02 5.17
C ASP A 215 -4.77 12.82 5.59
N PRO A 216 -5.43 12.41 6.68
CA PRO A 216 -6.63 13.07 7.16
C PRO A 216 -6.38 14.48 7.68
N MET A 217 -5.14 14.85 8.00
CA MET A 217 -4.82 16.12 8.62
C MET A 217 -4.76 17.28 7.61
N THR A 218 -4.35 17.02 6.38
CA THR A 218 -4.07 18.09 5.42
C THR A 218 -5.18 18.36 4.41
N LEU A 219 -5.84 17.33 3.91
CA LEU A 219 -6.86 17.49 2.87
C LEU A 219 -8.29 17.27 3.37
N THR A 220 -8.52 16.25 4.15
CA THR A 220 -9.87 15.84 4.54
C THR A 220 -10.28 16.34 5.93
N GLY A 221 -9.34 16.68 6.79
CA GLY A 221 -9.59 17.17 8.15
C GLY A 221 -10.32 16.15 9.05
N ASN A 222 -10.38 14.86 8.66
CA ASN A 222 -11.13 13.86 9.39
C ASN A 222 -10.21 12.74 9.89
N ALA A 223 -9.72 12.90 11.13
CA ALA A 223 -8.84 11.95 11.80
C ALA A 223 -9.45 10.53 11.95
N ASN A 224 -10.75 10.39 11.77
CA ASN A 224 -11.46 9.14 12.03
C ASN A 224 -11.55 8.21 10.81
N ILE A 225 -11.20 8.66 9.61
CA ILE A 225 -11.27 7.78 8.41
C ILE A 225 -10.34 6.59 8.56
N GLY A 226 -9.10 6.79 9.01
CA GLY A 226 -8.13 5.71 9.18
C GLY A 226 -8.60 4.65 10.19
N THR A 227 -9.09 5.07 11.34
CA THR A 227 -9.62 4.16 12.37
C THR A 227 -10.84 3.40 11.85
N PHE A 228 -11.80 4.11 11.24
CA PHE A 228 -12.98 3.49 10.64
C PHE A 228 -12.61 2.43 9.60
N MET A 229 -11.63 2.70 8.74
CA MET A 229 -11.22 1.74 7.72
C MET A 229 -10.51 0.51 8.32
N ALA A 230 -9.78 0.68 9.42
CA ALA A 230 -9.23 -0.45 10.17
C ALA A 230 -10.33 -1.32 10.79
N ASP A 231 -11.41 -0.70 11.28
CA ASP A 231 -12.56 -1.42 11.83
C ASP A 231 -13.33 -2.17 10.74
N VAL A 232 -13.52 -1.57 9.56
CA VAL A 232 -14.17 -2.21 8.42
C VAL A 232 -13.43 -3.48 7.98
N THR A 233 -12.10 -3.49 8.01
CA THR A 233 -11.32 -4.69 7.65
C THR A 233 -11.47 -5.83 8.65
N LYS A 234 -11.94 -5.55 9.87
CA LYS A 234 -12.20 -6.54 10.93
C LYS A 234 -13.67 -6.91 11.05
N ALA A 235 -14.54 -6.23 10.33
CA ALA A 235 -15.98 -6.50 10.35
C ALA A 235 -16.33 -7.84 9.69
N ASP A 236 -17.55 -8.31 9.91
CA ASP A 236 -18.07 -9.41 9.11
C ASP A 236 -18.17 -8.99 7.64
N PRO A 237 -17.66 -9.78 6.68
CA PRO A 237 -17.75 -9.44 5.26
C PRO A 237 -19.16 -9.05 4.79
N ALA A 238 -20.20 -9.65 5.37
CA ALA A 238 -21.59 -9.31 5.05
C ALA A 238 -21.99 -7.88 5.46
N GLN A 239 -21.30 -7.29 6.43
CA GLN A 239 -21.57 -5.95 6.94
C GLN A 239 -20.76 -4.85 6.25
N VAL A 240 -19.69 -5.20 5.54
CA VAL A 240 -18.73 -4.24 4.95
C VAL A 240 -19.42 -3.21 4.06
N SER A 241 -20.31 -3.65 3.16
CA SER A 241 -21.00 -2.73 2.24
C SER A 241 -21.90 -1.73 2.99
N GLY A 242 -22.62 -2.19 4.01
CA GLY A 242 -23.48 -1.33 4.84
C GLY A 242 -22.66 -0.30 5.65
N LEU A 243 -21.54 -0.73 6.24
CA LEU A 243 -20.65 0.16 6.98
C LEU A 243 -20.07 1.26 6.08
N LEU A 244 -19.62 0.90 4.88
CA LEU A 244 -19.09 1.87 3.89
C LEU A 244 -20.19 2.83 3.42
N ALA A 245 -21.40 2.32 3.12
CA ALA A 245 -22.53 3.14 2.71
C ALA A 245 -22.91 4.16 3.80
N GLY A 246 -22.90 3.75 5.07
CA GLY A 246 -23.15 4.63 6.21
C GLY A 246 -22.14 5.79 6.36
N LYS A 247 -20.97 5.68 5.74
CA LYS A 247 -19.91 6.72 5.75
C LYS A 247 -19.77 7.47 4.42
N GLN A 248 -20.58 7.17 3.42
CA GLN A 248 -20.45 7.78 2.09
C GLN A 248 -20.51 9.32 2.14
N ASN A 249 -21.39 9.88 2.95
CA ASN A 249 -21.49 11.34 3.12
C ASN A 249 -20.20 11.94 3.72
N VAL A 250 -19.53 11.22 4.62
CA VAL A 250 -18.25 11.67 5.19
C VAL A 250 -17.18 11.72 4.10
N PHE A 251 -17.13 10.71 3.24
CA PHE A 251 -16.17 10.67 2.13
C PHE A 251 -16.46 11.75 1.09
N ASN A 252 -17.73 11.95 0.74
CA ASN A 252 -18.15 13.00 -0.19
C ASN A 252 -17.81 14.40 0.35
N ASN A 253 -18.08 14.66 1.62
CA ASN A 253 -17.74 15.93 2.27
C ASN A 253 -16.23 16.17 2.31
N ALA A 254 -15.45 15.13 2.55
CA ALA A 254 -13.99 15.24 2.53
C ALA A 254 -13.47 15.62 1.14
N ALA A 255 -13.98 14.98 0.08
CA ALA A 255 -13.63 15.30 -1.29
C ALA A 255 -14.07 16.73 -1.67
N SER A 256 -15.28 17.14 -1.26
CA SER A 256 -15.77 18.52 -1.48
C SER A 256 -14.88 19.57 -0.82
N LYS A 257 -14.56 19.40 0.46
CA LYS A 257 -13.64 20.31 1.18
C LYS A 257 -12.27 20.42 0.53
N ALA A 258 -11.73 19.31 0.01
CA ALA A 258 -10.48 19.33 -0.72
C ALA A 258 -10.60 20.14 -2.03
N ASN A 259 -11.71 20.01 -2.75
CA ASN A 259 -11.99 20.80 -3.95
C ASN A 259 -12.13 22.30 -3.65
N ASP A 260 -12.81 22.66 -2.57
CA ASP A 260 -12.97 24.06 -2.17
C ASP A 260 -11.62 24.70 -1.80
N LYS A 261 -10.77 23.95 -1.09
CA LYS A 261 -9.39 24.42 -0.81
C LYS A 261 -8.61 24.67 -2.10
N ILE A 262 -8.68 23.78 -3.08
CA ILE A 262 -7.97 23.97 -4.36
C ILE A 262 -8.49 25.18 -5.11
N LYS A 263 -9.81 25.41 -5.13
CA LYS A 263 -10.40 26.60 -5.76
C LYS A 263 -9.90 27.91 -5.15
N ALA A 264 -9.68 27.92 -3.83
CA ALA A 264 -9.16 29.09 -3.14
C ALA A 264 -7.70 29.43 -3.49
N PHE A 265 -6.95 28.51 -4.11
CA PHE A 265 -5.57 28.73 -4.57
C PHE A 265 -5.45 29.05 -6.06
N ARG A 266 -6.54 28.97 -6.81
CA ARG A 266 -6.62 29.38 -8.22
C ARG A 266 -7.11 30.81 -8.35
#